data_3b9fc8804f51707c1f0cfd8140ad8dfa
#
_entry.id   3b9fc8804f51707c1f0cfd8140ad8dfa
#
_cell.length_a   1.000
_cell.length_b   1.000
_cell.length_c   1.000
_cell.angle_alpha   90.00
_cell.angle_beta   90.00
_cell.angle_gamma   90.00
#
_symmetry.space_group_name_H-M   'P 1'
#
loop_
_entity.id
_entity.type
_entity.pdbx_description
1 polymer ?
#
loop_
_entity_poly.entity_id
_entity_poly.type
_entity_poly.pdbx_seq_one_letter_code
_entity_poly.pdbx_strand_id
1 'polypeptide(L)'
;MTKWIKSRVNFPGLMLMSIALMLSGCATSFLGGYGANGLTKEEFTRYVEGVFRLQNSLTSEIMALPETDDALLEAEQHMREACAPLNEYASRESEDLNIGLFLRRRVEKSANNCEQAALKVKSLLGH
;
A
#
# COMPACT_ATOMS: atom_id res chain seq x y z
N MET A 1 -54.86 -45.54 -6.40
CA MET A 1 -53.72 -45.68 -7.35
C MET A 1 -52.98 -44.33 -7.41
N THR A 2 -51.98 -44.13 -6.58
CA THR A 2 -51.23 -42.92 -6.52
C THR A 2 -49.90 -43.11 -7.28
N LYS A 3 -49.77 -42.42 -8.44
CA LYS A 3 -48.58 -42.42 -9.27
C LYS A 3 -47.51 -41.51 -8.65
N TRP A 4 -46.47 -42.11 -8.12
CA TRP A 4 -45.24 -41.39 -7.70
C TRP A 4 -44.48 -40.93 -8.93
N ILE A 5 -44.44 -39.60 -9.16
CA ILE A 5 -43.55 -38.99 -10.15
C ILE A 5 -42.17 -38.87 -9.51
N LYS A 6 -41.24 -39.77 -9.87
CA LYS A 6 -39.82 -39.64 -9.55
C LYS A 6 -39.25 -38.50 -10.37
N SER A 7 -39.16 -37.30 -9.80
CA SER A 7 -38.38 -36.23 -10.36
C SER A 7 -36.89 -36.59 -10.23
N ARG A 8 -36.29 -36.99 -11.33
CA ARG A 8 -34.83 -37.14 -11.43
C ARG A 8 -34.22 -35.74 -11.50
N VAL A 9 -33.79 -35.20 -10.36
CA VAL A 9 -32.95 -34.02 -10.33
C VAL A 9 -31.58 -34.42 -10.88
N ASN A 10 -31.23 -33.87 -12.03
CA ASN A 10 -29.92 -34.09 -12.66
C ASN A 10 -28.85 -33.40 -11.85
N PHE A 11 -28.22 -34.12 -10.93
CA PHE A 11 -27.17 -33.69 -10.02
C PHE A 11 -25.91 -33.08 -10.69
N PRO A 12 -25.50 -33.45 -11.92
CA PRO A 12 -24.29 -32.88 -12.53
C PRO A 12 -24.43 -31.40 -12.94
N GLY A 13 -25.65 -30.93 -13.27
CA GLY A 13 -25.86 -29.52 -13.66
C GLY A 13 -25.76 -28.54 -12.50
N LEU A 14 -26.19 -28.95 -11.30
CA LEU A 14 -26.12 -28.09 -10.11
C LEU A 14 -24.68 -27.93 -9.59
N MET A 15 -23.87 -28.98 -9.73
CA MET A 15 -22.46 -28.95 -9.29
C MET A 15 -21.58 -28.09 -10.21
N LEU A 16 -21.84 -28.09 -11.51
CA LEU A 16 -21.16 -27.24 -12.48
C LEU A 16 -21.48 -25.75 -12.29
N MET A 17 -22.73 -25.43 -11.91
CA MET A 17 -23.14 -24.06 -11.65
C MET A 17 -22.53 -23.49 -10.35
N SER A 18 -22.33 -24.35 -9.34
CA SER A 18 -21.67 -23.95 -8.08
C SER A 18 -20.18 -23.66 -8.25
N ILE A 19 -19.49 -24.36 -9.15
CA ILE A 19 -18.05 -24.13 -9.44
C ILE A 19 -17.85 -22.83 -10.22
N ALA A 20 -18.77 -22.45 -11.11
CA ALA A 20 -18.71 -21.20 -11.87
C ALA A 20 -18.83 -19.96 -10.98
N LEU A 21 -19.60 -20.03 -9.88
CA LEU A 21 -19.75 -18.93 -8.92
C LEU A 21 -18.51 -18.70 -8.04
N MET A 22 -17.67 -19.73 -7.83
CA MET A 22 -16.45 -19.60 -7.03
C MET A 22 -15.27 -18.97 -7.79
N LEU A 23 -15.30 -18.94 -9.12
CA LEU A 23 -14.26 -18.33 -9.96
C LEU A 23 -14.45 -16.81 -10.15
N SER A 24 -15.60 -16.25 -9.80
CA SER A 24 -15.88 -14.82 -9.98
C SER A 24 -15.27 -13.94 -8.89
N GLY A 25 -14.75 -14.53 -7.80
CA GLY A 25 -14.21 -13.79 -6.65
C GLY A 25 -12.77 -13.28 -6.80
N CYS A 26 -11.98 -13.75 -7.76
CA CYS A 26 -10.56 -13.42 -7.88
C CYS A 26 -10.22 -12.42 -9.00
N ALA A 27 -11.16 -12.03 -9.85
CA ALA A 27 -10.87 -11.21 -11.03
C ALA A 27 -10.76 -9.71 -10.75
N THR A 28 -11.25 -9.21 -9.62
CA THR A 28 -11.25 -7.78 -9.30
C THR A 28 -9.92 -7.27 -8.76
N SER A 29 -9.05 -8.14 -8.25
CA SER A 29 -7.72 -7.74 -7.73
C SER A 29 -6.66 -7.57 -8.81
N PHE A 30 -6.92 -8.00 -10.05
CA PHE A 30 -5.95 -7.92 -11.15
C PHE A 30 -6.07 -6.61 -11.97
N LEU A 31 -7.15 -5.85 -11.77
CA LEU A 31 -7.39 -4.55 -12.41
C LEU A 31 -7.20 -3.37 -11.46
N GLY A 32 -6.86 -3.62 -10.19
CA GLY A 32 -6.52 -2.60 -9.22
C GLY A 32 -5.10 -2.10 -9.46
N GLY A 33 -4.94 -0.81 -9.73
CA GLY A 33 -3.63 -0.17 -9.80
C GLY A 33 -2.86 -0.23 -8.48
N TYR A 34 -1.68 0.36 -8.45
CA TYR A 34 -0.81 0.40 -7.28
C TYR A 34 -1.26 1.43 -6.26
N GLY A 35 -1.09 1.08 -4.97
CA GLY A 35 -1.43 1.97 -3.85
C GLY A 35 -2.93 2.22 -3.67
N ALA A 36 -3.27 3.11 -2.75
CA ALA A 36 -4.65 3.45 -2.41
C ALA A 36 -5.43 4.14 -3.54
N ASN A 37 -4.72 4.77 -4.48
CA ASN A 37 -5.30 5.58 -5.56
C ASN A 37 -5.38 4.86 -6.90
N GLY A 38 -5.04 3.56 -6.96
CA GLY A 38 -5.12 2.78 -8.19
C GLY A 38 -4.20 3.26 -9.32
N LEU A 39 -3.01 3.76 -8.97
CA LEU A 39 -2.04 4.32 -9.91
C LEU A 39 -1.46 3.26 -10.85
N THR A 40 -1.00 3.65 -12.03
CA THR A 40 -0.13 2.80 -12.85
C THR A 40 1.20 2.57 -12.13
N LYS A 41 1.99 1.61 -12.59
CA LYS A 41 3.30 1.31 -11.99
C LYS A 41 4.23 2.53 -12.05
N GLU A 42 4.27 3.21 -13.17
CA GLU A 42 5.12 4.38 -13.40
C GLU A 42 4.68 5.58 -12.55
N GLU A 43 3.37 5.80 -12.42
CA GLU A 43 2.81 6.84 -11.55
C GLU A 43 3.10 6.54 -10.08
N PHE A 44 2.94 5.29 -9.68
CA PHE A 44 3.23 4.86 -8.31
C PHE A 44 4.73 5.01 -7.97
N THR A 45 5.62 4.65 -8.89
CA THR A 45 7.07 4.86 -8.69
C THR A 45 7.38 6.34 -8.48
N ARG A 46 6.87 7.22 -9.33
CA ARG A 46 7.06 8.69 -9.18
C ARG A 46 6.48 9.23 -7.88
N TYR A 47 5.33 8.70 -7.48
CA TYR A 47 4.70 9.05 -6.20
C TYR A 47 5.59 8.66 -5.01
N VAL A 48 6.05 7.42 -4.95
CA VAL A 48 6.96 6.93 -3.89
C VAL A 48 8.25 7.72 -3.82
N GLU A 49 8.87 8.03 -4.97
CA GLU A 49 10.06 8.87 -5.04
C GLU A 49 9.79 10.30 -4.52
N GLY A 50 8.62 10.87 -4.83
CA GLY A 50 8.20 12.18 -4.33
C GLY A 50 8.08 12.19 -2.80
N VAL A 51 7.41 11.18 -2.24
CA VAL A 51 7.24 11.02 -0.79
C VAL A 51 8.60 10.81 -0.10
N PHE A 52 9.47 9.99 -0.68
CA PHE A 52 10.81 9.76 -0.16
C PHE A 52 11.66 11.05 -0.12
N ARG A 53 11.62 11.83 -1.20
CA ARG A 53 12.32 13.14 -1.24
C ARG A 53 11.75 14.12 -0.23
N LEU A 54 10.42 14.19 -0.09
CA LEU A 54 9.77 15.04 0.90
C LEU A 54 10.23 14.70 2.32
N GLN A 55 10.15 13.42 2.71
CA GLN A 55 10.58 12.96 4.01
C GLN A 55 12.05 13.33 4.31
N ASN A 56 12.96 13.05 3.37
CA ASN A 56 14.38 13.35 3.55
C ASN A 56 14.67 14.85 3.67
N SER A 57 13.97 15.68 2.89
CA SER A 57 14.08 17.14 2.98
C SER A 57 13.67 17.63 4.36
N LEU A 58 12.53 17.16 4.87
CA LEU A 58 12.02 17.55 6.20
C LEU A 58 12.94 17.06 7.33
N THR A 59 13.45 15.83 7.25
CA THR A 59 14.43 15.32 8.21
C THR A 59 15.69 16.21 8.23
N SER A 60 16.20 16.58 7.06
CA SER A 60 17.38 17.46 6.96
C SER A 60 17.09 18.84 7.53
N GLU A 61 15.89 19.37 7.34
CA GLU A 61 15.47 20.66 7.88
C GLU A 61 15.38 20.63 9.41
N ILE A 62 14.77 19.58 9.99
CA ILE A 62 14.71 19.39 11.45
C ILE A 62 16.12 19.32 12.04
N MET A 63 17.03 18.59 11.40
CA MET A 63 18.42 18.46 11.86
C MET A 63 19.20 19.79 11.82
N ALA A 64 18.77 20.77 11.03
CA ALA A 64 19.36 22.09 10.94
C ALA A 64 18.78 23.09 11.94
N LEU A 65 17.69 22.74 12.64
CA LEU A 65 17.10 23.62 13.65
C LEU A 65 17.99 23.68 14.91
N PRO A 66 18.14 24.85 15.53
CA PRO A 66 18.90 24.98 16.78
C PRO A 66 18.18 24.35 17.97
N GLU A 67 16.84 24.35 17.94
CA GLU A 67 15.97 23.76 18.94
C GLU A 67 14.72 23.18 18.27
N THR A 68 14.21 22.09 18.83
CA THR A 68 12.96 21.43 18.40
C THR A 68 12.04 21.28 19.59
N ASP A 69 10.76 21.50 19.39
CA ASP A 69 9.74 21.24 20.43
C ASP A 69 9.31 19.75 20.45
N ASP A 70 8.67 19.34 21.53
CA ASP A 70 8.23 17.95 21.71
C ASP A 70 7.24 17.51 20.63
N ALA A 71 6.37 18.40 20.16
CA ALA A 71 5.37 18.09 19.14
C ALA A 71 6.03 17.80 17.77
N LEU A 72 7.08 18.54 17.43
CA LEU A 72 7.85 18.31 16.22
C LEU A 72 8.66 17.00 16.31
N LEU A 73 9.26 16.70 17.47
CA LEU A 73 9.99 15.45 17.70
C LEU A 73 9.06 14.22 17.61
N GLU A 74 7.87 14.28 18.19
CA GLU A 74 6.87 13.21 18.10
C GLU A 74 6.41 13.01 16.66
N ALA A 75 6.14 14.10 15.95
CA ALA A 75 5.73 14.03 14.54
C ALA A 75 6.85 13.47 13.63
N GLU A 76 8.10 13.83 13.87
CA GLU A 76 9.25 13.28 13.16
C GLU A 76 9.42 11.79 13.42
N GLN A 77 9.28 11.35 14.68
CA GLN A 77 9.33 9.92 15.00
C GLN A 77 8.24 9.16 14.28
N HIS A 78 7.01 9.65 14.32
CA HIS A 78 5.88 9.04 13.60
C HIS A 78 6.14 8.98 12.09
N MET A 79 6.71 10.03 11.50
CA MET A 79 7.10 10.05 10.08
C MET A 79 8.15 8.97 9.79
N ARG A 80 9.21 8.84 10.60
CA ARG A 80 10.23 7.78 10.44
C ARG A 80 9.62 6.38 10.45
N GLU A 81 8.72 6.10 11.39
CA GLU A 81 8.06 4.80 11.50
C GLU A 81 7.15 4.52 10.29
N ALA A 82 6.33 5.48 9.90
CA ALA A 82 5.44 5.36 8.74
C ALA A 82 6.21 5.18 7.43
N CYS A 83 7.37 5.83 7.29
CA CYS A 83 8.22 5.81 6.09
C CYS A 83 9.24 4.66 6.08
N ALA A 84 9.36 3.85 7.14
CA ALA A 84 10.36 2.79 7.23
C ALA A 84 10.37 1.81 6.04
N PRO A 85 9.21 1.36 5.48
CA PRO A 85 9.23 0.51 4.29
C PRO A 85 9.79 1.21 3.04
N LEU A 86 9.55 2.51 2.87
CA LEU A 86 10.09 3.29 1.76
C LEU A 86 11.60 3.45 1.90
N ASN A 87 12.10 3.68 3.11
CA ASN A 87 13.52 3.80 3.40
C ASN A 87 14.26 2.48 3.16
N GLU A 88 13.67 1.35 3.58
CA GLU A 88 14.20 0.01 3.29
C GLU A 88 14.25 -0.26 1.78
N TYR A 89 13.20 0.13 1.06
CA TYR A 89 13.14 -0.02 -0.40
C TYR A 89 14.27 0.77 -1.09
N ALA A 90 14.40 2.06 -0.76
CA ALA A 90 15.40 2.94 -1.35
C ALA A 90 16.85 2.48 -1.03
N SER A 91 17.11 2.02 0.20
CA SER A 91 18.42 1.47 0.57
C SER A 91 18.76 0.23 -0.26
N ARG A 92 17.82 -0.72 -0.38
CA ARG A 92 18.05 -1.93 -1.18
C ARG A 92 18.24 -1.64 -2.66
N GLU A 93 17.50 -0.66 -3.19
CA GLU A 93 17.63 -0.24 -4.59
C GLU A 93 18.99 0.39 -4.86
N SER A 94 19.48 1.26 -3.95
CA SER A 94 20.80 1.90 -4.09
C SER A 94 21.98 0.93 -3.96
N GLU A 95 21.77 -0.21 -3.28
CA GLU A 95 22.80 -1.25 -3.08
C GLU A 95 22.65 -2.42 -4.07
N ASP A 96 21.82 -2.29 -5.12
CA ASP A 96 21.50 -3.34 -6.09
C ASP A 96 21.01 -4.66 -5.44
N LEU A 97 20.40 -4.56 -4.25
CA LEU A 97 19.86 -5.71 -3.54
C LEU A 97 18.49 -6.11 -4.06
N ASN A 98 18.17 -7.40 -3.95
CA ASN A 98 16.87 -7.91 -4.38
C ASN A 98 15.74 -7.28 -3.57
N ILE A 99 14.79 -6.67 -4.27
CA ILE A 99 13.54 -6.14 -3.71
C ILE A 99 12.44 -7.19 -3.88
N GLY A 100 12.23 -7.98 -2.81
CA GLY A 100 11.21 -9.01 -2.79
C GLY A 100 9.78 -8.45 -2.87
N LEU A 101 8.85 -9.30 -3.33
CA LEU A 101 7.43 -8.94 -3.46
C LEU A 101 6.82 -8.45 -2.13
N PHE A 102 7.27 -9.01 -1.02
CA PHE A 102 6.78 -8.62 0.32
C PHE A 102 7.11 -7.16 0.65
N LEU A 103 8.33 -6.70 0.38
CA LEU A 103 8.73 -5.31 0.61
C LEU A 103 7.95 -4.37 -0.33
N ARG A 104 7.79 -4.72 -1.61
CA ARG A 104 6.97 -3.93 -2.55
C ARG A 104 5.56 -3.74 -2.03
N ARG A 105 4.91 -4.79 -1.52
CA ARG A 105 3.56 -4.69 -0.95
C ARG A 105 3.52 -3.85 0.34
N ARG A 106 4.57 -3.89 1.16
CA ARG A 106 4.67 -3.01 2.33
C ARG A 106 4.75 -1.54 1.90
N VAL A 107 5.55 -1.23 0.90
CA VAL A 107 5.64 0.13 0.32
C VAL A 107 4.30 0.59 -0.21
N GLU A 108 3.60 -0.23 -1.02
CA GLU A 108 2.26 0.10 -1.54
C GLU A 108 1.27 0.48 -0.43
N LYS A 109 1.31 -0.24 0.68
CA LYS A 109 0.39 -0.01 1.82
C LYS A 109 0.79 1.18 2.68
N SER A 110 2.08 1.49 2.79
CA SER A 110 2.60 2.51 3.71
C SER A 110 2.86 3.87 3.05
N ALA A 111 2.94 3.95 1.73
CA ALA A 111 3.31 5.18 1.02
C ALA A 111 2.39 6.36 1.37
N ASN A 112 1.07 6.16 1.41
CA ASN A 112 0.13 7.20 1.80
C ASN A 112 0.30 7.62 3.26
N ASN A 113 0.49 6.68 4.18
CA ASN A 113 0.71 7.00 5.60
C ASN A 113 2.02 7.76 5.81
N CYS A 114 3.08 7.39 5.08
CA CYS A 114 4.34 8.12 5.07
C CYS A 114 4.14 9.56 4.59
N GLU A 115 3.42 9.78 3.48
CA GLU A 115 3.11 11.11 2.98
C GLU A 115 2.34 11.94 4.00
N GLN A 116 1.28 11.40 4.61
CA GLN A 116 0.49 12.11 5.61
C GLN A 116 1.33 12.48 6.84
N ALA A 117 2.20 11.59 7.31
CA ALA A 117 3.11 11.86 8.41
C ALA A 117 4.13 12.96 8.04
N ALA A 118 4.67 12.94 6.81
CA ALA A 118 5.55 13.98 6.31
C ALA A 118 4.84 15.34 6.20
N LEU A 119 3.62 15.37 5.69
CA LEU A 119 2.81 16.61 5.63
C LEU A 119 2.50 17.17 7.03
N LYS A 120 2.32 16.30 8.03
CA LYS A 120 2.17 16.75 9.42
C LYS A 120 3.44 17.44 9.92
N VAL A 121 4.61 16.85 9.71
CA VAL A 121 5.91 17.48 10.05
C VAL A 121 6.05 18.82 9.32
N LYS A 122 5.77 18.85 8.02
CA LYS A 122 5.81 20.07 7.22
C LYS A 122 4.93 21.18 7.81
N SER A 123 3.73 20.86 8.24
CA SER A 123 2.82 21.83 8.86
C SER A 123 3.34 22.40 10.18
N LEU A 124 4.10 21.62 10.94
CA LEU A 124 4.72 22.08 12.21
C LEU A 124 5.94 22.95 11.96
N LEU A 125 6.64 22.76 10.85
CA LEU A 125 7.73 23.62 10.41
C LEU A 125 7.26 24.97 9.84
N GLY A 126 5.96 25.16 9.64
CA GLY A 126 5.37 26.43 9.20
C GLY A 126 5.36 26.65 7.68
N HIS A 127 5.40 25.56 6.88
CA HIS A 127 5.34 25.59 5.41
C HIS A 127 3.96 25.31 4.84
#